data_f29bd53879dd0d4bc0b6f10fcbb00f83
#
_entry.id   f29bd53879dd0d4bc0b6f10fcbb00f83
#
_cell.length_a   1.000
_cell.length_b   1.000
_cell.length_c   1.000
_cell.angle_alpha   90.00
_cell.angle_beta   90.00
_cell.angle_gamma   90.00
#
_symmetry.space_group_name_H-M   'P 1'
#
loop_
_entity.id
_entity.type
_entity.pdbx_description
1 polymer ?
#
loop_
_entity_poly.entity_id
_entity_poly.type
_entity_poly.pdbx_seq_one_letter_code
_entity_poly.pdbx_strand_id
1 'polypeptide(L)'
;DKDAGHETQVCVCHFNSNEMKPEQILLDVHTHTIASGHAFSSLQEMVHAAAEKGLQILGITEHAPGIPGTCSPIYFRNLHVVPRKMYGVELLLGAELNILDYEGHIDLEEFYWKMLDIRIAGIHSLCYQNGTIEQNTSAMLGAIRHPYVQIISHPGDGTADLLFEPIVLAAKETGTLLEINNSSLNPVRHKVKAHDNNLEILRLCKQYEVPVILGSDAHISFSIAQYDHIYPLLQEVDFPDTLILNDKPEQFKRLLKPLPA
;
A
#
# COMPACT_ATOMS: atom_id res chain seq x y z
N ASP A 1 1.13 22.26 62.61
CA ASP A 1 0.56 21.04 62.08
C ASP A 1 -0.50 21.39 61.06
N LYS A 2 -0.16 21.43 59.81
CA LYS A 2 -1.09 21.50 58.71
C LYS A 2 -0.52 20.65 57.57
N ASP A 3 -1.02 19.46 57.44
CA ASP A 3 -0.87 18.62 56.26
C ASP A 3 -1.61 19.26 55.10
N ALA A 4 -0.88 19.66 54.08
CA ALA A 4 -1.42 20.07 52.78
C ALA A 4 -1.34 18.86 51.84
N GLY A 5 -2.46 18.15 51.70
CA GLY A 5 -2.61 17.11 50.70
C GLY A 5 -2.50 17.70 49.32
N HIS A 6 -1.48 17.29 48.54
CA HIS A 6 -1.40 17.50 47.11
C HIS A 6 -2.23 16.40 46.42
N GLU A 7 -3.43 16.73 46.02
CA GLU A 7 -4.19 15.90 45.07
C GLU A 7 -3.52 16.04 43.68
N THR A 8 -2.87 14.97 43.25
CA THR A 8 -2.36 14.86 41.89
C THR A 8 -3.55 14.60 40.99
N GLN A 9 -3.98 15.62 40.28
CA GLN A 9 -5.01 15.50 39.26
C GLN A 9 -4.49 14.66 38.09
N VAL A 10 -4.86 13.38 38.08
CA VAL A 10 -4.57 12.49 36.94
C VAL A 10 -5.45 12.95 35.80
N CYS A 11 -4.82 13.54 34.79
CA CYS A 11 -5.45 13.88 33.54
C CYS A 11 -5.79 12.58 32.82
N VAL A 12 -7.02 12.10 32.96
CA VAL A 12 -7.54 10.96 32.19
C VAL A 12 -7.80 11.49 30.77
N CYS A 13 -6.84 11.26 29.88
CA CYS A 13 -7.07 11.43 28.44
C CYS A 13 -8.17 10.45 28.05
N HIS A 14 -9.35 10.97 27.72
CA HIS A 14 -10.39 10.19 27.08
C HIS A 14 -9.91 9.87 25.65
N PHE A 15 -9.42 8.64 25.46
CA PHE A 15 -9.21 8.11 24.14
C PHE A 15 -10.57 8.01 23.43
N ASN A 16 -10.68 8.70 22.32
CA ASN A 16 -11.85 8.54 21.45
C ASN A 16 -11.89 7.09 20.93
N SER A 17 -13.05 6.45 21.08
CA SER A 17 -13.29 5.04 20.77
C SER A 17 -13.32 4.69 19.29
N ASN A 18 -12.84 5.56 18.42
CA ASN A 18 -12.84 5.40 16.94
C ASN A 18 -11.43 5.21 16.36
N GLU A 19 -10.43 4.87 17.17
CA GLU A 19 -9.09 4.58 16.65
C GLU A 19 -9.08 3.16 16.09
N MET A 20 -8.62 3.02 14.82
CA MET A 20 -8.34 1.70 14.26
C MET A 20 -7.27 1.03 15.13
N LYS A 21 -7.62 -0.10 15.72
CA LYS A 21 -6.70 -0.87 16.55
C LYS A 21 -5.91 -1.86 15.68
N PRO A 22 -4.62 -2.11 16.00
CA PRO A 22 -3.83 -3.10 15.26
C PRO A 22 -4.49 -4.47 15.11
N GLU A 23 -5.26 -4.90 16.11
CA GLU A 23 -6.00 -6.18 16.07
C GLU A 23 -7.17 -6.20 15.07
N GLN A 24 -7.54 -5.08 14.49
CA GLN A 24 -8.56 -4.99 13.44
C GLN A 24 -7.98 -5.11 12.03
N ILE A 25 -6.65 -5.10 11.88
CA ILE A 25 -6.00 -5.28 10.59
C ILE A 25 -6.10 -6.74 10.18
N LEU A 26 -6.74 -7.00 9.04
CA LEU A 26 -6.97 -8.35 8.52
C LEU A 26 -6.28 -8.63 7.18
N LEU A 27 -5.73 -7.59 6.54
CA LEU A 27 -4.98 -7.75 5.30
C LEU A 27 -3.83 -6.75 5.18
N ASP A 28 -2.78 -7.21 4.50
CA ASP A 28 -1.65 -6.41 4.03
C ASP A 28 -1.30 -6.92 2.62
N VAL A 29 -1.39 -6.04 1.62
CA VAL A 29 -1.30 -6.46 0.22
C VAL A 29 -0.14 -5.84 -0.54
N HIS A 30 0.79 -5.22 0.18
CA HIS A 30 2.03 -4.71 -0.37
C HIS A 30 3.21 -5.22 0.46
N THR A 31 3.78 -6.34 0.03
CA THR A 31 4.93 -6.96 0.69
C THR A 31 5.86 -7.62 -0.33
N HIS A 32 7.14 -7.76 0.05
CA HIS A 32 8.21 -8.28 -0.78
C HIS A 32 8.95 -9.42 -0.11
N THR A 33 9.38 -10.39 -0.92
CA THR A 33 10.26 -11.46 -0.48
C THR A 33 11.68 -11.29 -1.05
N ILE A 34 12.57 -12.22 -0.73
CA ILE A 34 13.92 -12.27 -1.30
C ILE A 34 13.92 -12.27 -2.84
N ALA A 35 12.79 -12.60 -3.49
CA ALA A 35 12.66 -12.56 -4.94
C ALA A 35 12.73 -11.13 -5.52
N SER A 36 12.37 -10.11 -4.74
CA SER A 36 12.55 -8.70 -5.13
C SER A 36 14.02 -8.24 -5.12
N GLY A 37 14.95 -9.08 -4.69
CA GLY A 37 16.39 -8.83 -4.75
C GLY A 37 16.97 -7.98 -3.62
N HIS A 38 16.15 -7.25 -2.89
CA HIS A 38 16.57 -6.40 -1.76
C HIS A 38 15.64 -6.50 -0.53
N ALA A 39 14.82 -7.55 -0.47
CA ALA A 39 14.09 -7.95 0.71
C ALA A 39 14.75 -9.17 1.38
N PHE A 40 14.39 -9.49 2.61
CA PHE A 40 15.20 -10.35 3.47
C PHE A 40 14.48 -11.61 3.97
N SER A 41 13.21 -11.79 3.64
CA SER A 41 12.44 -12.96 4.06
C SER A 41 11.95 -13.77 2.86
N SER A 42 11.88 -15.09 3.05
CA SER A 42 11.26 -16.00 2.09
C SER A 42 9.73 -15.89 2.10
N LEU A 43 9.07 -16.41 1.07
CA LEU A 43 7.62 -16.49 1.00
C LEU A 43 7.03 -17.13 2.27
N GLN A 44 7.60 -18.26 2.72
CA GLN A 44 7.08 -18.97 3.89
C GLN A 44 7.21 -18.17 5.18
N GLU A 45 8.33 -17.48 5.38
CA GLU A 45 8.53 -16.58 6.54
C GLU A 45 7.53 -15.44 6.54
N MET A 46 7.26 -14.83 5.37
CA MET A 46 6.27 -13.77 5.24
C MET A 46 4.86 -14.28 5.59
N VAL A 47 4.45 -15.42 5.03
CA VAL A 47 3.12 -15.97 5.32
C VAL A 47 2.98 -16.43 6.77
N HIS A 48 4.03 -17.00 7.35
CA HIS A 48 4.02 -17.41 8.76
C HIS A 48 3.84 -16.20 9.68
N ALA A 49 4.59 -15.10 9.43
CA ALA A 49 4.45 -13.87 10.20
C ALA A 49 3.06 -13.24 10.04
N ALA A 50 2.47 -13.29 8.83
CA ALA A 50 1.10 -12.84 8.59
C ALA A 50 0.09 -13.66 9.42
N ALA A 51 0.26 -14.98 9.47
CA ALA A 51 -0.58 -15.86 10.27
C ALA A 51 -0.46 -15.58 11.77
N GLU A 52 0.75 -15.37 12.28
CA GLU A 52 0.99 -15.02 13.69
C GLU A 52 0.34 -13.67 14.07
N LYS A 53 0.26 -12.74 13.12
CA LYS A 53 -0.41 -11.43 13.29
C LYS A 53 -1.92 -11.48 13.06
N GLY A 54 -2.48 -12.64 12.73
CA GLY A 54 -3.91 -12.83 12.53
C GLY A 54 -4.46 -12.29 11.21
N LEU A 55 -3.61 -12.06 10.20
CA LEU A 55 -4.07 -11.65 8.88
C LEU A 55 -4.88 -12.75 8.20
N GLN A 56 -5.93 -12.36 7.50
CA GLN A 56 -6.71 -13.26 6.65
C GLN A 56 -6.18 -13.28 5.22
N ILE A 57 -5.65 -12.15 4.73
CA ILE A 57 -5.11 -11.99 3.38
C ILE A 57 -3.70 -11.38 3.45
N LEU A 58 -2.77 -11.97 2.70
CA LEU A 58 -1.45 -11.40 2.45
C LEU A 58 -1.21 -11.28 0.94
N GLY A 59 -0.87 -10.10 0.47
CA GLY A 59 -0.38 -9.86 -0.89
C GLY A 59 1.14 -9.99 -0.94
N ILE A 60 1.65 -10.83 -1.81
CA ILE A 60 3.08 -10.90 -2.17
C ILE A 60 3.20 -10.21 -3.53
N THR A 61 3.74 -9.01 -3.55
CA THR A 61 3.79 -8.13 -4.71
C THR A 61 5.23 -7.77 -5.03
N GLU A 62 5.96 -8.76 -5.57
CA GLU A 62 7.37 -8.57 -5.91
C GLU A 62 7.57 -7.45 -6.92
N HIS A 63 8.69 -6.73 -6.81
CA HIS A 63 9.06 -5.73 -7.81
C HIS A 63 9.14 -6.34 -9.20
N ALA A 64 8.50 -5.70 -10.17
CA ALA A 64 8.56 -6.05 -11.58
C ALA A 64 9.94 -5.73 -12.19
N PRO A 65 10.26 -6.26 -13.39
CA PRO A 65 11.63 -6.29 -13.93
C PRO A 65 12.33 -4.95 -14.12
N GLY A 66 11.63 -3.82 -14.11
CA GLY A 66 12.24 -2.49 -14.16
C GLY A 66 13.18 -2.20 -12.98
N ILE A 67 12.95 -2.83 -11.83
CA ILE A 67 13.84 -2.68 -10.66
C ILE A 67 15.06 -3.58 -10.82
N PRO A 68 16.30 -3.02 -10.79
CA PRO A 68 17.52 -3.82 -10.88
C PRO A 68 17.65 -4.85 -9.75
N GLY A 69 17.98 -6.08 -10.10
CA GLY A 69 18.21 -7.16 -9.12
C GLY A 69 16.96 -7.93 -8.70
N THR A 70 15.79 -7.55 -9.19
CA THR A 70 14.55 -8.30 -8.94
C THR A 70 14.52 -9.63 -9.71
N CYS A 71 13.51 -10.45 -9.43
CA CYS A 71 13.29 -11.71 -10.12
C CYS A 71 12.97 -11.52 -11.62
N SER A 72 13.31 -12.52 -12.42
CA SER A 72 12.99 -12.52 -13.85
C SER A 72 11.48 -12.73 -14.09
N PRO A 73 10.95 -12.36 -15.28
CA PRO A 73 9.53 -12.56 -15.61
C PRO A 73 9.04 -13.99 -15.45
N ILE A 74 9.91 -14.99 -15.60
CA ILE A 74 9.54 -16.41 -15.40
C ILE A 74 9.08 -16.71 -13.96
N TYR A 75 9.53 -15.94 -12.97
CA TYR A 75 9.07 -16.04 -11.59
C TYR A 75 7.55 -15.83 -11.51
N PHE A 76 7.06 -14.75 -12.12
CA PHE A 76 5.64 -14.41 -12.13
C PHE A 76 4.80 -15.49 -12.82
N ARG A 77 5.30 -16.07 -13.92
CA ARG A 77 4.63 -17.21 -14.56
C ARG A 77 4.56 -18.42 -13.64
N ASN A 78 5.60 -18.68 -12.85
CA ASN A 78 5.67 -19.85 -11.99
C ASN A 78 4.90 -19.71 -10.67
N LEU A 79 4.30 -18.58 -10.37
CA LEU A 79 3.48 -18.38 -9.16
C LEU A 79 2.29 -19.34 -9.07
N HIS A 80 1.90 -19.97 -10.19
CA HIS A 80 0.82 -20.97 -10.21
C HIS A 80 1.11 -22.22 -9.36
N VAL A 81 2.38 -22.52 -9.06
CA VAL A 81 2.74 -23.68 -8.19
C VAL A 81 2.57 -23.36 -6.71
N VAL A 82 2.43 -22.09 -6.35
CA VAL A 82 2.29 -21.68 -4.95
C VAL A 82 0.85 -21.83 -4.50
N PRO A 83 0.59 -22.57 -3.39
CA PRO A 83 -0.75 -22.66 -2.83
C PRO A 83 -1.32 -21.26 -2.50
N ARG A 84 -2.59 -21.02 -2.86
CA ARG A 84 -3.28 -19.78 -2.55
C ARG A 84 -3.78 -19.67 -1.10
N LYS A 85 -3.47 -20.67 -0.28
CA LYS A 85 -3.73 -20.64 1.16
C LYS A 85 -2.61 -21.38 1.89
N MET A 86 -1.95 -20.71 2.84
CA MET A 86 -0.90 -21.27 3.67
C MET A 86 -1.08 -20.77 5.12
N TYR A 87 -0.89 -21.64 6.10
CA TYR A 87 -1.04 -21.34 7.54
C TYR A 87 -2.37 -20.63 7.89
N GLY A 88 -3.43 -20.89 7.12
CA GLY A 88 -4.73 -20.23 7.32
C GLY A 88 -4.91 -18.91 6.58
N VAL A 89 -3.83 -18.30 6.06
CA VAL A 89 -3.83 -17.03 5.34
C VAL A 89 -4.10 -17.28 3.84
N GLU A 90 -5.01 -16.50 3.25
CA GLU A 90 -5.23 -16.43 1.80
C GLU A 90 -4.12 -15.57 1.16
N LEU A 91 -3.52 -16.07 0.07
CA LEU A 91 -2.44 -15.38 -0.64
C LEU A 91 -2.94 -14.77 -1.94
N LEU A 92 -2.63 -13.50 -2.14
CA LEU A 92 -2.74 -12.82 -3.42
C LEU A 92 -1.33 -12.65 -3.98
N LEU A 93 -1.00 -13.43 -4.99
CA LEU A 93 0.33 -13.42 -5.60
C LEU A 93 0.35 -12.48 -6.80
N GLY A 94 1.22 -11.51 -6.77
CA GLY A 94 1.20 -10.42 -7.74
C GLY A 94 2.53 -9.74 -7.98
N ALA A 95 2.45 -8.54 -8.49
CA ALA A 95 3.60 -7.70 -8.77
C ALA A 95 3.35 -6.24 -8.40
N GLU A 96 4.40 -5.59 -7.93
CA GLU A 96 4.51 -4.14 -7.93
C GLU A 96 5.15 -3.71 -9.25
N LEU A 97 4.30 -3.22 -10.15
CA LEU A 97 4.64 -2.76 -11.50
C LEU A 97 5.25 -1.37 -11.45
N ASN A 98 6.17 -1.10 -12.37
CA ASN A 98 6.78 0.21 -12.48
C ASN A 98 6.07 1.03 -13.55
N ILE A 99 5.68 2.27 -13.22
CA ILE A 99 5.25 3.26 -14.19
C ILE A 99 6.52 3.76 -14.91
N LEU A 100 6.54 3.70 -16.24
CA LEU A 100 7.77 3.88 -17.03
C LEU A 100 7.89 5.26 -17.69
N ASP A 101 6.74 5.88 -18.02
CA ASP A 101 6.69 7.11 -18.81
C ASP A 101 5.49 7.99 -18.45
N TYR A 102 5.38 9.14 -19.11
CA TYR A 102 4.34 10.15 -18.82
C TYR A 102 2.95 9.76 -19.32
N GLU A 103 2.85 8.73 -20.14
CA GLU A 103 1.59 8.11 -20.60
C GLU A 103 1.07 7.08 -19.60
N GLY A 104 1.89 6.65 -18.65
CA GLY A 104 1.54 5.70 -17.59
C GLY A 104 1.65 4.24 -18.02
N HIS A 105 2.51 3.95 -19.02
CA HIS A 105 2.83 2.58 -19.36
C HIS A 105 3.50 1.88 -18.17
N ILE A 106 3.17 0.62 -17.99
CA ILE A 106 3.73 -0.22 -16.94
C ILE A 106 4.64 -1.29 -17.52
N ASP A 107 5.64 -1.71 -16.74
CA ASP A 107 6.51 -2.81 -17.10
C ASP A 107 5.84 -4.19 -16.90
N LEU A 108 6.57 -5.24 -17.19
CA LEU A 108 6.09 -6.62 -17.28
C LEU A 108 5.07 -6.79 -18.40
N GLU A 109 5.22 -7.81 -19.23
CA GLU A 109 4.35 -8.02 -20.40
C GLU A 109 2.93 -8.45 -20.00
N GLU A 110 1.94 -8.13 -20.81
CA GLU A 110 0.52 -8.45 -20.59
C GLU A 110 0.27 -9.93 -20.30
N PHE A 111 1.03 -10.81 -20.96
CA PHE A 111 0.97 -12.26 -20.72
C PHE A 111 1.13 -12.60 -19.23
N TYR A 112 2.02 -11.90 -18.52
CA TYR A 112 2.28 -12.14 -17.08
C TYR A 112 1.22 -11.46 -16.20
N TRP A 113 0.76 -10.25 -16.53
CA TRP A 113 -0.26 -9.56 -15.71
C TRP A 113 -1.52 -10.41 -15.54
N LYS A 114 -1.92 -11.12 -16.61
CA LYS A 114 -3.11 -11.97 -16.63
C LYS A 114 -3.00 -13.18 -15.69
N MET A 115 -1.80 -13.53 -15.29
CA MET A 115 -1.56 -14.66 -14.38
C MET A 115 -1.54 -14.28 -12.91
N LEU A 116 -1.53 -12.98 -12.61
CA LEU A 116 -1.40 -12.46 -11.24
C LEU A 116 -2.77 -12.28 -10.58
N ASP A 117 -2.83 -12.55 -9.29
CA ASP A 117 -4.03 -12.33 -8.48
C ASP A 117 -4.20 -10.83 -8.19
N ILE A 118 -3.10 -10.10 -7.99
CA ILE A 118 -3.07 -8.68 -7.67
C ILE A 118 -1.96 -7.95 -8.42
N ARG A 119 -2.22 -6.73 -8.85
CA ARG A 119 -1.30 -5.83 -9.55
C ARG A 119 -1.39 -4.45 -8.92
N ILE A 120 -0.30 -4.05 -8.30
CA ILE A 120 -0.11 -2.68 -7.81
C ILE A 120 0.88 -1.97 -8.72
N ALA A 121 0.85 -0.66 -8.81
CA ALA A 121 1.75 0.11 -9.67
C ALA A 121 2.19 1.41 -8.99
N GLY A 122 3.47 1.74 -9.14
CA GLY A 122 4.04 2.96 -8.56
C GLY A 122 5.14 3.58 -9.38
N ILE A 123 5.52 4.81 -9.03
CA ILE A 123 6.67 5.50 -9.60
C ILE A 123 7.90 5.17 -8.75
N HIS A 124 8.91 4.59 -9.40
CA HIS A 124 10.20 4.28 -8.78
C HIS A 124 11.33 5.04 -9.49
N SER A 125 12.17 5.73 -8.76
CA SER A 125 13.25 6.56 -9.30
C SER A 125 14.26 5.81 -10.18
N LEU A 126 14.35 4.49 -10.02
CA LEU A 126 15.23 3.63 -10.82
C LEU A 126 14.68 3.34 -12.22
N CYS A 127 13.38 3.50 -12.43
CA CYS A 127 12.67 3.13 -13.65
C CYS A 127 11.98 4.32 -14.33
N TYR A 128 11.86 5.44 -13.64
CA TYR A 128 11.08 6.59 -14.07
C TYR A 128 11.93 7.86 -14.09
N GLN A 129 11.86 8.60 -15.18
CA GLN A 129 12.48 9.92 -15.28
C GLN A 129 11.47 10.99 -14.86
N ASN A 130 11.71 11.65 -13.73
CA ASN A 130 10.88 12.75 -13.28
C ASN A 130 10.79 13.86 -14.31
N GLY A 131 9.56 14.27 -14.62
CA GLY A 131 9.22 15.41 -15.47
C GLY A 131 8.67 16.58 -14.68
N THR A 132 7.83 17.39 -15.33
CA THR A 132 7.04 18.43 -14.65
C THR A 132 5.95 17.77 -13.80
N ILE A 133 5.35 18.54 -12.88
CA ILE A 133 4.25 18.05 -12.05
C ILE A 133 3.06 17.53 -12.90
N GLU A 134 2.80 18.18 -14.05
CA GLU A 134 1.76 17.78 -14.98
C GLU A 134 2.11 16.48 -15.69
N GLN A 135 3.37 16.30 -16.12
CA GLN A 135 3.85 15.07 -16.74
C GLN A 135 3.80 13.90 -15.77
N ASN A 136 4.28 14.10 -14.55
CA ASN A 136 4.24 13.07 -13.50
C ASN A 136 2.78 12.70 -13.15
N THR A 137 1.90 13.70 -13.05
CA THR A 137 0.48 13.47 -12.81
C THR A 137 -0.17 12.71 -13.97
N SER A 138 0.18 13.03 -15.21
CA SER A 138 -0.29 12.29 -16.41
C SER A 138 0.12 10.82 -16.35
N ALA A 139 1.36 10.52 -15.99
CA ALA A 139 1.86 9.16 -15.79
C ALA A 139 1.02 8.38 -14.78
N MET A 140 0.75 8.99 -13.63
CA MET A 140 -0.06 8.39 -12.57
C MET A 140 -1.50 8.16 -13.02
N LEU A 141 -2.10 9.12 -13.71
CA LEU A 141 -3.46 9.00 -14.26
C LEU A 141 -3.56 7.89 -15.33
N GLY A 142 -2.52 7.72 -16.15
CA GLY A 142 -2.42 6.63 -17.11
C GLY A 142 -2.45 5.27 -16.43
N ALA A 143 -1.65 5.09 -15.39
CA ALA A 143 -1.62 3.86 -14.59
C ALA A 143 -2.95 3.60 -13.85
N ILE A 144 -3.59 4.62 -13.27
CA ILE A 144 -4.90 4.50 -12.61
C ILE A 144 -5.98 4.01 -13.59
N ARG A 145 -5.95 4.48 -14.84
CA ARG A 145 -6.90 4.09 -15.88
C ARG A 145 -6.57 2.76 -16.53
N HIS A 146 -5.41 2.20 -16.24
CA HIS A 146 -5.01 0.91 -16.79
C HIS A 146 -5.95 -0.20 -16.28
N PRO A 147 -6.54 -1.04 -17.14
CA PRO A 147 -7.59 -1.98 -16.73
C PRO A 147 -7.11 -3.06 -15.76
N TYR A 148 -5.81 -3.34 -15.70
CA TYR A 148 -5.24 -4.36 -14.84
C TYR A 148 -4.68 -3.82 -13.52
N VAL A 149 -4.40 -2.52 -13.39
CA VAL A 149 -3.89 -1.92 -12.16
C VAL A 149 -5.02 -1.76 -11.15
N GLN A 150 -4.84 -2.32 -9.98
CA GLN A 150 -5.85 -2.36 -8.91
C GLN A 150 -5.55 -1.39 -7.78
N ILE A 151 -4.26 -1.14 -7.54
CA ILE A 151 -3.78 -0.26 -6.48
C ILE A 151 -2.64 0.59 -7.02
N ILE A 152 -2.61 1.86 -6.68
CA ILE A 152 -1.43 2.70 -6.83
C ILE A 152 -0.62 2.62 -5.54
N SER A 153 0.60 2.11 -5.64
CA SER A 153 1.53 2.04 -4.51
C SER A 153 2.17 3.39 -4.23
N HIS A 154 2.30 3.71 -2.97
CA HIS A 154 2.98 4.89 -2.39
C HIS A 154 2.92 6.21 -3.19
N PRO A 155 1.75 6.68 -3.67
CA PRO A 155 1.66 7.90 -4.49
C PRO A 155 2.15 9.16 -3.75
N GLY A 156 2.09 9.12 -2.42
CA GLY A 156 2.51 10.24 -1.56
C GLY A 156 3.98 10.20 -1.13
N ASP A 157 4.81 9.30 -1.64
CA ASP A 157 6.18 9.10 -1.15
C ASP A 157 7.16 10.23 -1.51
N GLY A 158 6.78 11.13 -2.41
CA GLY A 158 7.59 12.27 -2.85
C GLY A 158 8.67 11.90 -3.87
N THR A 159 8.64 10.71 -4.45
CA THR A 159 9.55 10.33 -5.56
C THR A 159 9.31 11.19 -6.79
N ALA A 160 8.05 11.58 -7.05
CA ALA A 160 7.67 12.54 -8.08
C ALA A 160 6.70 13.58 -7.50
N ASP A 161 6.77 14.82 -7.97
CA ASP A 161 5.80 15.86 -7.63
C ASP A 161 4.51 15.61 -8.41
N LEU A 162 3.37 15.58 -7.71
CA LEU A 162 2.07 15.18 -8.25
C LEU A 162 0.97 16.17 -7.83
N LEU A 163 -0.03 16.33 -8.69
CA LEU A 163 -1.31 16.97 -8.35
C LEU A 163 -2.24 15.87 -7.80
N PHE A 164 -2.52 15.88 -6.50
CA PHE A 164 -3.25 14.78 -5.86
C PHE A 164 -4.76 14.80 -6.14
N GLU A 165 -5.38 15.95 -6.29
CA GLU A 165 -6.83 16.02 -6.53
C GLU A 165 -7.26 15.29 -7.81
N PRO A 166 -6.63 15.49 -9.00
CA PRO A 166 -6.95 14.71 -10.18
C PRO A 166 -6.74 13.20 -10.00
N ILE A 167 -5.71 12.81 -9.23
CA ILE A 167 -5.39 11.42 -8.92
C ILE A 167 -6.50 10.78 -8.08
N VAL A 168 -6.94 11.45 -7.01
CA VAL A 168 -8.03 10.98 -6.14
C VAL A 168 -9.35 10.87 -6.90
N LEU A 169 -9.67 11.85 -7.75
CA LEU A 169 -10.87 11.81 -8.59
C LEU A 169 -10.84 10.68 -9.63
N ALA A 170 -9.68 10.45 -10.27
CA ALA A 170 -9.52 9.33 -11.19
C ALA A 170 -9.61 7.98 -10.48
N ALA A 171 -9.05 7.86 -9.27
CA ALA A 171 -9.17 6.65 -8.44
C ALA A 171 -10.65 6.38 -8.09
N LYS A 172 -11.43 7.41 -7.73
CA LYS A 172 -12.87 7.30 -7.51
C LYS A 172 -13.61 6.79 -8.74
N GLU A 173 -13.29 7.36 -9.91
CA GLU A 173 -13.93 7.02 -11.19
C GLU A 173 -13.66 5.57 -11.60
N THR A 174 -12.42 5.11 -11.45
CA THR A 174 -11.97 3.80 -11.94
C THR A 174 -12.13 2.68 -10.92
N GLY A 175 -12.32 3.02 -9.63
CA GLY A 175 -12.28 2.05 -8.52
C GLY A 175 -10.85 1.56 -8.21
N THR A 176 -9.80 2.20 -8.73
CA THR A 176 -8.42 1.91 -8.36
C THR A 176 -8.15 2.45 -6.96
N LEU A 177 -7.56 1.64 -6.10
CA LEU A 177 -7.26 2.05 -4.72
C LEU A 177 -5.98 2.88 -4.67
N LEU A 178 -5.94 3.82 -3.74
CA LEU A 178 -4.72 4.56 -3.40
C LEU A 178 -4.14 4.03 -2.09
N GLU A 179 -2.85 3.74 -2.11
CA GLU A 179 -2.15 3.28 -0.92
C GLU A 179 -1.66 4.44 -0.06
N ILE A 180 -1.84 4.29 1.25
CA ILE A 180 -1.08 5.04 2.26
C ILE A 180 0.01 4.10 2.76
N ASN A 181 1.27 4.44 2.49
CA ASN A 181 2.39 3.53 2.63
C ASN A 181 3.21 3.82 3.89
N ASN A 182 3.32 2.83 4.77
CA ASN A 182 4.02 2.98 6.05
C ASN A 182 5.54 3.10 5.88
N SER A 183 6.11 2.35 4.94
CA SER A 183 7.56 2.36 4.67
C SER A 183 8.01 3.76 4.22
N SER A 184 7.23 4.42 3.36
CA SER A 184 7.52 5.78 2.88
C SER A 184 7.53 6.83 3.99
N LEU A 185 6.74 6.63 5.03
CA LEU A 185 6.64 7.52 6.19
C LEU A 185 7.72 7.24 7.24
N ASN A 186 8.43 6.12 7.14
CA ASN A 186 9.48 5.79 8.07
C ASN A 186 10.67 6.75 7.91
N PRO A 187 11.12 7.43 8.98
CA PRO A 187 12.23 8.39 8.92
C PRO A 187 13.52 7.85 8.30
N VAL A 188 13.78 6.54 8.40
CA VAL A 188 14.98 5.92 7.80
C VAL A 188 14.99 5.98 6.27
N ARG A 189 13.85 6.23 5.63
CA ARG A 189 13.75 6.37 4.17
C ARG A 189 14.10 7.76 3.67
N HIS A 190 14.21 8.75 4.56
CA HIS A 190 14.55 10.15 4.25
C HIS A 190 13.61 10.79 3.20
N LYS A 191 12.37 10.33 3.10
CA LYS A 191 11.36 10.86 2.17
C LYS A 191 10.64 12.07 2.77
N VAL A 192 11.29 13.23 2.71
CA VAL A 192 10.88 14.47 3.42
C VAL A 192 9.49 14.98 3.04
N LYS A 193 9.00 14.69 1.83
CA LYS A 193 7.67 15.10 1.36
C LYS A 193 6.56 14.11 1.74
N ALA A 194 6.91 12.90 2.20
CA ALA A 194 5.94 11.82 2.37
C ALA A 194 4.85 12.17 3.38
N HIS A 195 5.18 12.82 4.47
CA HIS A 195 4.21 13.23 5.49
C HIS A 195 3.12 14.16 4.90
N ASP A 196 3.53 15.28 4.33
CA ASP A 196 2.59 16.31 3.85
C ASP A 196 1.77 15.81 2.65
N ASN A 197 2.41 15.07 1.74
CA ASN A 197 1.74 14.46 0.59
C ASN A 197 0.64 13.47 1.02
N ASN A 198 0.94 12.58 1.97
CA ASN A 198 -0.04 11.61 2.44
C ASN A 198 -1.17 12.29 3.24
N LEU A 199 -0.90 13.37 3.98
CA LEU A 199 -1.95 14.17 4.60
C LEU A 199 -2.88 14.79 3.55
N GLU A 200 -2.34 15.33 2.47
CA GLU A 200 -3.15 15.88 1.38
C GLU A 200 -4.00 14.80 0.71
N ILE A 201 -3.41 13.64 0.38
CA ILE A 201 -4.15 12.49 -0.18
C ILE A 201 -5.29 12.08 0.76
N LEU A 202 -5.03 11.95 2.06
CA LEU A 202 -6.06 11.56 3.04
C LEU A 202 -7.17 12.60 3.14
N ARG A 203 -6.85 13.91 3.16
CA ARG A 203 -7.86 14.98 3.17
C ARG A 203 -8.75 14.93 1.93
N LEU A 204 -8.17 14.74 0.75
CA LEU A 204 -8.91 14.61 -0.50
C LEU A 204 -9.74 13.32 -0.54
N CYS A 205 -9.20 12.18 -0.11
CA CYS A 205 -9.94 10.93 -0.01
C CYS A 205 -11.13 11.04 0.95
N LYS A 206 -10.96 11.72 2.10
CA LYS A 206 -12.06 12.03 3.02
C LYS A 206 -13.11 12.91 2.37
N GLN A 207 -12.68 13.99 1.70
CA GLN A 207 -13.58 14.95 1.04
C GLN A 207 -14.43 14.30 -0.06
N TYR A 208 -13.81 13.43 -0.85
CA TYR A 208 -14.46 12.78 -1.99
C TYR A 208 -15.02 11.38 -1.68
N GLU A 209 -14.91 10.93 -0.42
CA GLU A 209 -15.34 9.61 0.04
C GLU A 209 -14.71 8.46 -0.78
N VAL A 210 -13.39 8.56 -0.99
CA VAL A 210 -12.59 7.55 -1.71
C VAL A 210 -11.94 6.61 -0.69
N PRO A 211 -12.16 5.29 -0.78
CA PRO A 211 -11.51 4.34 0.11
C PRO A 211 -10.00 4.25 -0.16
N VAL A 212 -9.25 4.01 0.89
CA VAL A 212 -7.79 3.79 0.85
C VAL A 212 -7.42 2.40 1.35
N ILE A 213 -6.23 1.96 0.97
CA ILE A 213 -5.59 0.77 1.49
C ILE A 213 -4.28 1.16 2.20
N LEU A 214 -4.05 0.63 3.40
CA LEU A 214 -2.79 0.81 4.09
C LEU A 214 -1.82 -0.29 3.65
N GLY A 215 -0.62 0.07 3.25
CA GLY A 215 0.44 -0.85 2.87
C GLY A 215 1.63 -0.78 3.82
N SER A 216 2.13 -1.93 4.26
CA SER A 216 3.37 -1.96 5.04
C SER A 216 4.61 -1.78 4.17
N ASP A 217 4.55 -2.26 2.93
CA ASP A 217 5.69 -2.35 2.02
C ASP A 217 6.86 -3.10 2.71
N ALA A 218 6.48 -4.21 3.36
CA ALA A 218 7.38 -4.99 4.17
C ALA A 218 8.42 -5.72 3.32
N HIS A 219 9.69 -5.45 3.58
CA HIS A 219 10.85 -6.13 2.98
C HIS A 219 11.48 -7.17 3.93
N ILE A 220 10.86 -7.37 5.09
CA ILE A 220 11.19 -8.39 6.09
C ILE A 220 9.93 -8.78 6.85
N SER A 221 9.80 -10.03 7.24
CA SER A 221 8.61 -10.56 7.89
C SER A 221 8.17 -9.81 9.15
N PHE A 222 9.11 -9.24 9.89
CA PHE A 222 8.81 -8.44 11.08
C PHE A 222 7.98 -7.19 10.80
N SER A 223 8.08 -6.63 9.58
CA SER A 223 7.41 -5.39 9.20
C SER A 223 6.01 -5.58 8.62
N ILE A 224 5.53 -6.82 8.42
CA ILE A 224 4.18 -7.11 7.94
C ILE A 224 3.14 -6.45 8.86
N ALA A 225 2.14 -5.82 8.26
CA ALA A 225 1.04 -5.14 8.96
C ALA A 225 1.51 -4.15 10.05
N GLN A 226 2.67 -3.52 9.85
CA GLN A 226 3.11 -2.40 10.67
C GLN A 226 2.66 -1.10 10.02
N TYR A 227 1.89 -0.30 10.77
CA TYR A 227 1.29 0.95 10.31
C TYR A 227 1.50 2.10 11.29
N ASP A 228 2.52 1.98 12.16
CA ASP A 228 2.79 2.93 13.24
C ASP A 228 3.04 4.36 12.74
N HIS A 229 3.55 4.51 11.51
CA HIS A 229 3.78 5.82 10.89
C HIS A 229 2.53 6.37 10.20
N ILE A 230 1.53 5.53 9.90
CA ILE A 230 0.28 5.95 9.26
C ILE A 230 -0.74 6.43 10.29
N TYR A 231 -0.86 5.76 11.43
CA TYR A 231 -1.89 6.07 12.43
C TYR A 231 -1.91 7.55 12.86
N PRO A 232 -0.77 8.22 13.10
CA PRO A 232 -0.77 9.65 13.42
C PRO A 232 -1.40 10.52 12.33
N LEU A 233 -1.20 10.18 11.05
CA LEU A 233 -1.78 10.92 9.92
C LEU A 233 -3.30 10.72 9.85
N LEU A 234 -3.78 9.49 10.06
CA LEU A 234 -5.22 9.20 10.10
C LEU A 234 -5.91 10.00 11.22
N GLN A 235 -5.28 10.09 12.39
CA GLN A 235 -5.77 10.87 13.53
C GLN A 235 -5.77 12.37 13.21
N GLU A 236 -4.69 12.90 12.60
CA GLU A 236 -4.57 14.33 12.29
C GLU A 236 -5.70 14.82 11.37
N VAL A 237 -6.10 14.00 10.39
CA VAL A 237 -7.17 14.36 9.46
C VAL A 237 -8.55 13.87 9.92
N ASP A 238 -8.63 13.19 11.05
CA ASP A 238 -9.85 12.50 11.50
C ASP A 238 -10.44 11.66 10.35
N PHE A 239 -9.60 10.73 9.82
CA PHE A 239 -9.96 9.93 8.67
C PHE A 239 -10.97 8.84 9.05
N PRO A 240 -12.10 8.68 8.33
CA PRO A 240 -13.13 7.74 8.72
C PRO A 240 -12.71 6.27 8.48
N ASP A 241 -12.82 5.42 9.51
CA ASP A 241 -12.50 3.99 9.44
C ASP A 241 -13.30 3.27 8.35
N THR A 242 -14.48 3.79 8.02
CA THR A 242 -15.32 3.24 6.94
C THR A 242 -14.67 3.28 5.57
N LEU A 243 -13.70 4.19 5.37
CA LEU A 243 -12.94 4.32 4.12
C LEU A 243 -11.60 3.57 4.14
N ILE A 244 -11.24 2.87 5.22
CA ILE A 244 -10.05 2.03 5.28
C ILE A 244 -10.46 0.58 5.02
N LEU A 245 -9.77 -0.10 4.11
CA LEU A 245 -10.16 -1.45 3.67
C LEU A 245 -9.44 -2.58 4.38
N ASN A 246 -8.45 -2.28 5.23
CA ASN A 246 -7.58 -3.30 5.84
C ASN A 246 -8.29 -4.20 6.85
N ASP A 247 -9.44 -3.83 7.36
CA ASP A 247 -10.32 -4.63 8.23
C ASP A 247 -11.53 -5.25 7.50
N LYS A 248 -11.61 -5.09 6.15
CA LYS A 248 -12.75 -5.46 5.31
C LYS A 248 -12.35 -6.39 4.15
N PRO A 249 -11.87 -7.63 4.41
CA PRO A 249 -11.35 -8.53 3.37
C PRO A 249 -12.32 -8.78 2.22
N GLU A 250 -13.60 -9.00 2.53
CA GLU A 250 -14.61 -9.29 1.51
C GLU A 250 -14.97 -8.05 0.66
N GLN A 251 -14.94 -6.86 1.25
CA GLN A 251 -15.13 -5.62 0.50
C GLN A 251 -13.92 -5.36 -0.39
N PHE A 252 -12.71 -5.54 0.12
CA PHE A 252 -11.47 -5.43 -0.64
C PHE A 252 -11.50 -6.37 -1.86
N LYS A 253 -11.81 -7.64 -1.68
CA LYS A 253 -11.88 -8.62 -2.79
C LYS A 253 -12.89 -8.21 -3.88
N ARG A 254 -14.02 -7.63 -3.50
CA ARG A 254 -15.02 -7.13 -4.47
C ARG A 254 -14.54 -5.93 -5.29
N LEU A 255 -13.61 -5.13 -4.75
CA LEU A 255 -13.03 -3.97 -5.44
C LEU A 255 -11.85 -4.36 -6.34
N LEU A 256 -11.28 -5.56 -6.16
CA LEU A 256 -10.28 -6.06 -7.09
C LEU A 256 -10.89 -6.21 -8.48
N LYS A 257 -10.35 -5.48 -9.44
CA LYS A 257 -10.80 -5.54 -10.84
C LYS A 257 -10.69 -6.98 -11.35
N PRO A 258 -11.76 -7.57 -11.89
CA PRO A 258 -11.68 -8.89 -12.51
C PRO A 258 -10.69 -8.83 -13.67
N LEU A 259 -10.01 -9.95 -13.91
CA LEU A 259 -9.22 -10.09 -15.12
C LEU A 259 -10.15 -9.96 -16.33
N PRO A 260 -9.81 -9.16 -17.36
CA PRO A 260 -10.54 -9.18 -18.62
C PRO A 260 -10.53 -10.59 -19.19
N ALA A 261 -11.70 -11.02 -19.67
CA ALA A 261 -11.89 -12.34 -20.28
C ALA A 261 -11.00 -12.55 -21.53
#